data_84e4d3eb726fa377fad14212793d8b59
#
_entry.id   84e4d3eb726fa377fad14212793d8b59
#
_cell.length_a   1.000
_cell.length_b   1.000
_cell.length_c   1.000
_cell.angle_alpha   90.00
_cell.angle_beta   90.00
_cell.angle_gamma   90.00
#
_symmetry.space_group_name_H-M   'P 1'
#
loop_
_entity.id
_entity.type
_entity.pdbx_description
1 polymer ?
#
loop_
_entity_poly.entity_id
_entity_poly.type
_entity_poly.pdbx_seq_one_letter_code
_entity_poly.pdbx_strand_id
1 'polypeptide(L)'
;MCGCGTTIAAAQKLNREWIGIDITHVSVGLQKLRLLDNFGMVPTGTRKTHHRDTEGTEKSRSKDLSDLSVSVVNTSYRVIGQPEDLDGARELANTDRYDFQWWILPLIGARSLGAAKGEKQGKKGADSGIDGLMVFIDDKSGKAKKVIVSVKSGHVNVAQVRDLAHVVTREKAAIGVFLTLEPPTKPMVQEALNEQFYFSEHWNKNYPKIQILTVEDILNGKTVNLPGNIQTFKKAGKIESETSDQHLLSFD
;
A
#
# COMPACT_ATOMS: atom_id res chain seq x y z
N MET A 1 -12.10 8.00 -17.68
CA MET A 1 -11.30 7.17 -16.77
C MET A 1 -10.16 8.00 -16.21
N CYS A 2 -9.96 7.99 -14.90
CA CYS A 2 -8.96 8.85 -14.22
C CYS A 2 -7.54 8.26 -14.20
N GLY A 3 -7.34 7.02 -14.62
CA GLY A 3 -6.07 6.33 -14.65
C GLY A 3 -5.32 6.42 -13.31
N CYS A 4 -4.07 6.83 -13.31
CA CYS A 4 -3.28 6.96 -12.08
C CYS A 4 -3.61 8.19 -11.21
N GLY A 5 -4.67 8.96 -11.51
CA GLY A 5 -5.19 10.05 -10.69
C GLY A 5 -4.44 11.38 -10.78
N THR A 6 -3.73 11.65 -11.86
CA THR A 6 -3.03 12.95 -12.04
C THR A 6 -4.01 14.13 -12.01
N THR A 7 -5.16 14.00 -12.68
CA THR A 7 -6.21 15.03 -12.71
C THR A 7 -6.81 15.26 -11.33
N ILE A 8 -7.10 14.18 -10.58
CA ILE A 8 -7.61 14.27 -9.20
C ILE A 8 -6.60 14.98 -8.30
N ALA A 9 -5.32 14.62 -8.40
CA ALA A 9 -4.26 15.27 -7.62
C ALA A 9 -4.11 16.77 -7.97
N ALA A 10 -4.23 17.13 -9.24
CA ALA A 10 -4.21 18.53 -9.67
C ALA A 10 -5.43 19.30 -9.15
N ALA A 11 -6.63 18.73 -9.22
CA ALA A 11 -7.84 19.33 -8.69
C ALA A 11 -7.73 19.54 -7.17
N GLN A 12 -7.24 18.53 -6.43
CA GLN A 12 -7.00 18.63 -5.00
C GLN A 12 -5.99 19.74 -4.66
N LYS A 13 -4.88 19.82 -5.42
CA LYS A 13 -3.87 20.89 -5.23
C LYS A 13 -4.46 22.29 -5.44
N LEU A 14 -5.42 22.41 -6.35
CA LEU A 14 -6.10 23.67 -6.67
C LEU A 14 -7.36 23.92 -5.80
N ASN A 15 -7.54 23.11 -4.75
CA ASN A 15 -8.70 23.16 -3.86
C ASN A 15 -10.06 23.10 -4.61
N ARG A 16 -10.14 22.22 -5.63
CA ARG A 16 -11.35 21.98 -6.41
C ARG A 16 -12.03 20.71 -5.94
N GLU A 17 -13.34 20.69 -5.98
CA GLU A 17 -14.12 19.45 -5.84
C GLU A 17 -13.85 18.52 -7.01
N TRP A 18 -13.82 17.23 -6.75
CA TRP A 18 -13.56 16.24 -7.80
C TRP A 18 -14.32 14.93 -7.56
N ILE A 19 -14.67 14.29 -8.66
CA ILE A 19 -15.16 12.91 -8.72
C ILE A 19 -14.28 12.16 -9.70
N GLY A 20 -13.63 11.10 -9.24
CA GLY A 20 -12.83 10.22 -10.07
C GLY A 20 -13.56 8.92 -10.37
N ILE A 21 -13.63 8.54 -11.65
CA ILE A 21 -14.23 7.28 -12.08
C ILE A 21 -13.17 6.45 -12.80
N ASP A 22 -12.96 5.23 -12.35
CA ASP A 22 -12.14 4.24 -13.04
C ASP A 22 -12.74 2.84 -12.86
N ILE A 23 -12.49 1.96 -13.83
CA ILE A 23 -13.01 0.60 -13.83
C ILE A 23 -12.05 -0.41 -13.23
N THR A 24 -10.80 -0.03 -12.95
CA THR A 24 -9.79 -0.95 -12.47
C THR A 24 -9.42 -0.68 -11.02
N HIS A 25 -9.37 -1.73 -10.20
CA HIS A 25 -8.91 -1.64 -8.82
C HIS A 25 -7.44 -1.16 -8.72
N VAL A 26 -6.61 -1.48 -9.72
CA VAL A 26 -5.21 -0.97 -9.81
C VAL A 26 -5.18 0.55 -9.90
N SER A 27 -5.96 1.13 -10.81
CA SER A 27 -6.03 2.59 -10.96
C SER A 27 -6.56 3.26 -9.70
N VAL A 28 -7.63 2.74 -9.12
CA VAL A 28 -8.19 3.26 -7.86
C VAL A 28 -7.17 3.14 -6.71
N GLY A 29 -6.44 2.02 -6.62
CA GLY A 29 -5.38 1.84 -5.64
C GLY A 29 -4.25 2.88 -5.79
N LEU A 30 -3.80 3.14 -7.01
CA LEU A 30 -2.80 4.17 -7.30
C LEU A 30 -3.28 5.58 -6.97
N GLN A 31 -4.57 5.88 -7.22
CA GLN A 31 -5.18 7.16 -6.83
C GLN A 31 -5.18 7.34 -5.31
N LYS A 32 -5.58 6.31 -4.55
CA LYS A 32 -5.54 6.31 -3.08
C LYS A 32 -4.14 6.61 -2.56
N LEU A 33 -3.13 5.90 -3.07
CA LEU A 33 -1.73 6.08 -2.67
C LEU A 33 -1.25 7.49 -3.00
N ARG A 34 -1.57 8.02 -4.18
CA ARG A 34 -1.22 9.38 -4.57
C ARG A 34 -1.86 10.44 -3.67
N LEU A 35 -3.13 10.27 -3.30
CA LEU A 35 -3.83 11.16 -2.39
C LEU A 35 -3.23 11.12 -0.98
N LEU A 36 -2.88 9.94 -0.51
CA LEU A 36 -2.20 9.75 0.77
C LEU A 36 -0.81 10.41 0.77
N ASP A 37 0.02 10.11 -0.24
CA ASP A 37 1.42 10.57 -0.30
C ASP A 37 1.55 12.09 -0.49
N ASN A 38 0.67 12.68 -1.29
CA ASN A 38 0.79 14.11 -1.62
C ASN A 38 0.00 15.02 -0.68
N PHE A 39 -1.08 14.53 -0.09
CA PHE A 39 -2.04 15.36 0.67
C PHE A 39 -2.39 14.79 2.05
N GLY A 40 -1.88 13.61 2.41
CA GLY A 40 -2.23 12.95 3.66
C GLY A 40 -3.70 12.50 3.74
N MET A 41 -4.39 12.44 2.59
CA MET A 41 -5.83 12.11 2.54
C MET A 41 -6.03 10.59 2.66
N VAL A 42 -7.01 10.21 3.47
CA VAL A 42 -7.42 8.80 3.64
C VAL A 42 -8.90 8.64 3.28
N PRO A 43 -9.30 7.44 2.79
CA PRO A 43 -10.71 7.15 2.56
C PRO A 43 -11.53 7.27 3.86
N THR A 44 -12.76 7.81 3.77
CA THR A 44 -13.71 7.77 4.88
C THR A 44 -14.09 6.32 5.17
N GLY A 45 -14.15 5.97 6.46
CA GLY A 45 -14.43 4.59 6.90
C GLY A 45 -13.18 3.77 7.23
N THR A 46 -11.99 4.19 6.81
CA THR A 46 -10.75 3.57 7.25
C THR A 46 -10.47 3.98 8.71
N ARG A 47 -10.47 3.02 9.64
CA ARG A 47 -10.05 3.30 11.02
C ARG A 47 -8.62 3.83 10.99
N LYS A 48 -8.41 5.03 11.56
CA LYS A 48 -7.07 5.57 11.77
C LYS A 48 -6.32 4.61 12.68
N THR A 49 -5.36 3.87 12.15
CA THR A 49 -4.34 3.24 12.98
C THR A 49 -3.50 4.38 13.56
N HIS A 50 -3.68 4.64 14.83
CA HIS A 50 -2.78 5.52 15.57
C HIS A 50 -1.39 4.88 15.55
N HIS A 51 -0.49 5.39 14.72
CA HIS A 51 0.92 5.30 15.01
C HIS A 51 1.15 6.08 16.30
N ARG A 52 1.33 5.31 17.37
CA ARG A 52 1.76 5.82 18.66
C ARG A 52 3.25 6.01 18.56
N ASP A 53 3.67 7.18 18.13
CA ASP A 53 5.07 7.58 18.18
C ASP A 53 5.20 8.89 18.94
N THR A 54 6.02 8.77 20.01
CA THR A 54 6.68 9.78 20.81
C THR A 54 5.83 10.59 21.78
N GLU A 55 5.82 10.09 23.02
CA GLU A 55 5.86 10.93 24.21
C GLU A 55 7.08 11.87 24.13
N GLY A 56 6.85 13.14 24.25
CA GLY A 56 7.94 14.09 24.42
C GLY A 56 7.49 15.56 24.35
N THR A 57 7.14 16.10 25.51
CA THR A 57 7.25 17.51 25.84
C THR A 57 6.08 18.45 25.49
N GLU A 58 5.08 18.46 26.36
CA GLU A 58 4.31 19.66 26.63
C GLU A 58 5.20 20.78 27.15
N LYS A 59 5.21 21.92 26.48
CA LYS A 59 5.24 23.23 27.13
C LYS A 59 4.72 24.33 26.23
N SER A 60 3.50 24.75 26.58
CA SER A 60 3.04 26.14 26.67
C SER A 60 3.49 27.13 25.59
N ARG A 61 2.54 27.55 24.76
CA ARG A 61 2.28 28.99 24.58
C ARG A 61 0.94 29.20 23.84
N SER A 62 -0.05 29.59 24.62
CA SER A 62 -1.24 30.27 24.12
C SER A 62 -0.81 31.53 23.36
N LYS A 63 -1.12 31.62 22.08
CA LYS A 63 -1.21 32.86 21.32
C LYS A 63 -2.45 32.78 20.46
N ASP A 64 -3.24 33.81 20.56
CA ASP A 64 -4.50 34.06 19.85
C ASP A 64 -4.41 33.71 18.37
N LEU A 65 -5.21 32.74 17.97
CA LEU A 65 -5.40 32.27 16.60
C LEU A 65 -6.86 32.55 16.18
N SER A 66 -7.27 33.81 16.30
CA SER A 66 -8.62 34.21 15.91
C SER A 66 -8.75 34.73 14.46
N ASP A 67 -7.68 34.67 13.64
CA ASP A 67 -7.73 35.23 12.27
C ASP A 67 -7.04 34.43 11.18
N LEU A 68 -7.05 33.13 11.31
CA LEU A 68 -6.75 32.26 10.17
C LEU A 68 -8.06 31.56 9.79
N SER A 69 -8.70 32.03 8.74
CA SER A 69 -9.70 31.26 7.99
C SER A 69 -8.99 30.04 7.42
N VAL A 70 -8.83 29.01 8.24
CA VAL A 70 -8.38 27.71 7.79
C VAL A 70 -9.47 27.19 6.87
N SER A 71 -9.29 27.36 5.58
CA SER A 71 -9.99 26.62 4.56
C SER A 71 -9.93 25.15 5.00
N VAL A 72 -11.09 24.58 5.33
CA VAL A 72 -11.21 23.17 5.72
C VAL A 72 -10.77 22.37 4.51
N VAL A 73 -9.48 22.06 4.46
CA VAL A 73 -8.94 21.14 3.46
C VAL A 73 -9.64 19.81 3.70
N ASN A 74 -10.46 19.39 2.75
CA ASN A 74 -11.17 18.13 2.80
C ASN A 74 -10.11 17.00 2.88
N THR A 75 -9.87 16.51 4.09
CA THR A 75 -8.79 15.55 4.39
C THR A 75 -9.21 14.09 4.15
N SER A 76 -10.44 13.88 3.67
CA SER A 76 -11.00 12.56 3.41
C SER A 76 -11.79 12.53 2.11
N TYR A 77 -11.94 11.34 1.55
CA TYR A 77 -12.73 11.08 0.34
C TYR A 77 -13.46 9.75 0.49
N ARG A 78 -14.53 9.56 -0.24
CA ARG A 78 -15.28 8.29 -0.27
C ARG A 78 -14.89 7.49 -1.51
N VAL A 79 -14.74 6.19 -1.33
CA VAL A 79 -14.58 5.23 -2.43
C VAL A 79 -15.85 4.41 -2.55
N ILE A 80 -16.36 4.24 -3.77
CA ILE A 80 -17.59 3.50 -4.05
C ILE A 80 -17.26 2.36 -5.00
N GLY A 81 -17.88 1.19 -4.81
CA GLY A 81 -17.69 0.02 -5.68
C GLY A 81 -16.47 -0.83 -5.34
N GLN A 82 -15.94 -0.70 -4.13
CA GLN A 82 -14.93 -1.62 -3.59
C GLN A 82 -15.48 -2.37 -2.38
N PRO A 83 -15.03 -3.62 -2.13
CA PRO A 83 -15.38 -4.33 -0.92
C PRO A 83 -15.05 -3.53 0.35
N GLU A 84 -16.00 -3.41 1.25
CA GLU A 84 -15.85 -2.77 2.57
C GLU A 84 -15.85 -3.79 3.69
N ASP A 85 -16.29 -5.01 3.40
CA ASP A 85 -16.40 -6.13 4.33
C ASP A 85 -15.92 -7.46 3.71
N LEU A 86 -15.96 -8.52 4.52
CA LEU A 86 -15.49 -9.85 4.12
C LEU A 86 -16.40 -10.49 3.05
N ASP A 87 -17.69 -10.22 3.08
CA ASP A 87 -18.63 -10.80 2.12
C ASP A 87 -18.47 -10.15 0.75
N GLY A 88 -18.30 -8.83 0.69
CA GLY A 88 -17.92 -8.14 -0.54
C GLY A 88 -16.58 -8.60 -1.10
N ALA A 89 -15.62 -8.89 -0.24
CA ALA A 89 -14.34 -9.44 -0.66
C ALA A 89 -14.46 -10.86 -1.24
N ARG A 90 -15.34 -11.70 -0.68
CA ARG A 90 -15.66 -13.05 -1.22
C ARG A 90 -16.33 -12.95 -2.57
N GLU A 91 -17.30 -12.06 -2.71
CA GLU A 91 -17.99 -11.81 -3.96
C GLU A 91 -17.00 -11.41 -5.07
N LEU A 92 -16.11 -10.46 -4.77
CA LEU A 92 -15.07 -10.04 -5.72
C LEU A 92 -14.14 -11.20 -6.08
N ALA A 93 -13.70 -11.99 -5.09
CA ALA A 93 -12.82 -13.14 -5.31
C ALA A 93 -13.46 -14.24 -6.18
N ASN A 94 -14.78 -14.45 -6.03
CA ASN A 94 -15.54 -15.41 -6.83
C ASN A 94 -15.78 -14.91 -8.26
N THR A 95 -15.92 -13.60 -8.44
CA THR A 95 -16.12 -12.97 -9.75
C THR A 95 -14.83 -12.92 -10.56
N ASP A 96 -13.75 -12.38 -9.96
CA ASP A 96 -12.43 -12.29 -10.60
C ASP A 96 -11.31 -12.28 -9.57
N ARG A 97 -10.46 -13.32 -9.64
CA ARG A 97 -9.31 -13.47 -8.73
C ARG A 97 -8.22 -12.42 -8.94
N TYR A 98 -8.09 -11.89 -10.15
CA TYR A 98 -7.12 -10.83 -10.43
C TYR A 98 -7.60 -9.49 -9.87
N ASP A 99 -8.90 -9.18 -10.03
CA ASP A 99 -9.49 -7.98 -9.44
C ASP A 99 -9.41 -8.02 -7.90
N PHE A 100 -9.64 -9.19 -7.29
CA PHE A 100 -9.42 -9.39 -5.86
C PHE A 100 -7.97 -9.13 -5.47
N GLN A 101 -7.00 -9.67 -6.20
CA GLN A 101 -5.57 -9.44 -5.94
C GLN A 101 -5.22 -7.96 -6.07
N TRP A 102 -5.72 -7.28 -7.09
CA TRP A 102 -5.47 -5.87 -7.30
C TRP A 102 -6.16 -4.96 -6.29
N TRP A 103 -7.27 -5.40 -5.72
CA TRP A 103 -7.94 -4.70 -4.64
C TRP A 103 -7.22 -4.82 -3.31
N ILE A 104 -6.75 -6.04 -2.94
CA ILE A 104 -6.18 -6.30 -1.61
C ILE A 104 -4.75 -5.76 -1.44
N LEU A 105 -3.91 -5.81 -2.48
CA LEU A 105 -2.51 -5.41 -2.41
C LEU A 105 -2.30 -3.95 -1.98
N PRO A 106 -3.01 -2.95 -2.54
CA PRO A 106 -2.90 -1.57 -2.10
C PRO A 106 -3.31 -1.34 -0.64
N LEU A 107 -4.18 -2.18 -0.06
CA LEU A 107 -4.62 -2.03 1.33
C LEU A 107 -3.47 -2.23 2.34
N ILE A 108 -2.46 -3.01 1.96
CA ILE A 108 -1.23 -3.21 2.75
C ILE A 108 -0.06 -2.38 2.24
N GLY A 109 -0.28 -1.50 1.27
CA GLY A 109 0.77 -0.69 0.65
C GLY A 109 1.65 -1.47 -0.34
N ALA A 110 1.23 -2.64 -0.81
CA ALA A 110 1.96 -3.42 -1.81
C ALA A 110 1.63 -2.96 -3.23
N ARG A 111 2.65 -3.02 -4.10
CA ARG A 111 2.50 -2.84 -5.54
C ARG A 111 2.27 -4.19 -6.20
N SER A 112 1.25 -4.31 -7.05
CA SER A 112 1.03 -5.49 -7.88
C SER A 112 2.21 -5.70 -8.83
N LEU A 113 2.67 -6.93 -8.94
CA LEU A 113 3.63 -7.39 -9.94
C LEU A 113 2.85 -8.23 -10.95
N GLY A 114 2.49 -7.65 -12.07
CA GLY A 114 1.77 -8.32 -13.13
C GLY A 114 0.83 -7.38 -13.86
N ALA A 115 0.81 -7.47 -15.19
CA ALA A 115 0.09 -6.62 -16.12
C ALA A 115 0.61 -5.17 -16.19
N ALA A 116 1.79 -4.97 -16.77
CA ALA A 116 2.02 -3.76 -17.54
C ALA A 116 0.95 -3.70 -18.63
N LYS A 117 0.22 -2.58 -18.70
CA LYS A 117 -0.86 -2.32 -19.65
C LYS A 117 -0.36 -2.58 -21.08
N GLY A 118 -0.85 -3.63 -21.74
CA GLY A 118 -0.52 -3.94 -23.14
C GLY A 118 0.10 -5.31 -23.42
N GLU A 119 0.59 -6.04 -22.43
CA GLU A 119 0.90 -7.45 -22.64
C GLU A 119 -0.38 -8.28 -22.55
N LYS A 120 -0.65 -9.05 -23.63
CA LYS A 120 -1.75 -10.02 -23.67
C LYS A 120 -1.74 -10.81 -22.38
N GLN A 121 -2.88 -10.81 -21.69
CA GLN A 121 -3.13 -11.58 -20.48
C GLN A 121 -2.34 -12.89 -20.47
N GLY A 122 -1.43 -13.01 -19.51
CA GLY A 122 -0.92 -14.28 -19.07
C GLY A 122 -0.33 -15.16 -20.16
N LYS A 123 0.93 -14.99 -20.50
CA LYS A 123 1.70 -16.21 -20.68
C LYS A 123 1.59 -16.98 -19.36
N LYS A 124 0.71 -18.00 -19.35
CA LYS A 124 0.74 -19.09 -18.39
C LYS A 124 2.13 -19.72 -18.47
N GLY A 125 3.06 -19.29 -17.67
CA GLY A 125 4.40 -19.81 -17.67
C GLY A 125 5.29 -18.93 -16.83
N ALA A 126 5.57 -19.37 -15.63
CA ALA A 126 6.50 -18.77 -14.68
C ALA A 126 6.02 -17.48 -13.98
N ASP A 127 4.81 -17.49 -13.45
CA ASP A 127 4.53 -16.67 -12.28
C ASP A 127 5.47 -17.18 -11.19
N SER A 128 6.48 -16.39 -10.88
CA SER A 128 7.51 -16.72 -9.88
C SER A 128 6.92 -16.89 -8.47
N GLY A 129 5.60 -16.99 -8.33
CA GLY A 129 4.88 -17.07 -7.06
C GLY A 129 4.81 -15.74 -6.33
N ILE A 130 4.97 -14.62 -7.06
CA ILE A 130 5.00 -13.26 -6.49
C ILE A 130 3.83 -12.47 -7.07
N ASP A 131 2.85 -12.17 -6.23
CA ASP A 131 1.67 -11.39 -6.61
C ASP A 131 1.88 -9.89 -6.37
N GLY A 132 2.66 -9.55 -5.34
CA GLY A 132 2.96 -8.17 -4.98
C GLY A 132 4.34 -7.96 -4.39
N LEU A 133 4.79 -6.71 -4.42
CA LEU A 133 6.06 -6.27 -3.87
C LEU A 133 5.87 -5.05 -2.98
N MET A 134 6.52 -5.08 -1.81
CA MET A 134 6.75 -3.91 -0.97
C MET A 134 8.24 -3.71 -0.77
N VAL A 135 8.64 -2.51 -0.42
CA VAL A 135 10.03 -2.21 -0.06
C VAL A 135 10.06 -1.34 1.20
N PHE A 136 11.04 -1.59 2.05
CA PHE A 136 11.33 -0.76 3.22
C PHE A 136 12.83 -0.49 3.31
N ILE A 137 13.19 0.53 4.08
CA ILE A 137 14.57 0.88 4.39
C ILE A 137 14.70 0.83 5.90
N ASP A 138 15.61 0.01 6.41
CA ASP A 138 15.83 -0.17 7.84
C ASP A 138 17.26 0.13 8.28
N ASP A 139 18.07 0.65 7.38
CA ASP A 139 19.45 1.02 7.68
C ASP A 139 19.82 2.39 7.08
N LYS A 140 20.94 2.96 7.57
CA LYS A 140 21.47 4.23 7.09
C LYS A 140 22.07 4.15 5.68
N SER A 141 22.23 2.94 5.12
CA SER A 141 22.79 2.74 3.77
C SER A 141 21.80 3.14 2.68
N GLY A 142 20.52 3.33 3.01
CA GLY A 142 19.46 3.61 2.06
C GLY A 142 19.12 2.43 1.13
N LYS A 143 19.67 1.23 1.39
CA LYS A 143 19.37 0.05 0.57
C LYS A 143 17.97 -0.46 0.89
N ALA A 144 17.14 -0.51 -0.15
CA ALA A 144 15.79 -1.05 -0.04
C ALA A 144 15.83 -2.56 0.18
N LYS A 145 15.10 -3.02 1.20
CA LYS A 145 14.82 -4.43 1.47
C LYS A 145 13.49 -4.80 0.82
N LYS A 146 13.43 -5.97 0.19
CA LYS A 146 12.22 -6.46 -0.49
C LYS A 146 11.31 -7.20 0.47
N VAL A 147 10.01 -7.01 0.32
CA VAL A 147 8.95 -7.83 0.90
C VAL A 147 8.14 -8.43 -0.24
N ILE A 148 8.06 -9.75 -0.28
CA ILE A 148 7.30 -10.48 -1.29
C ILE A 148 5.92 -10.77 -0.75
N VAL A 149 4.90 -10.55 -1.56
CA VAL A 149 3.51 -10.81 -1.21
C VAL A 149 2.94 -11.88 -2.13
N SER A 150 2.34 -12.91 -1.53
CA SER A 150 1.52 -13.90 -2.23
C SER A 150 0.07 -13.81 -1.79
N VAL A 151 -0.86 -13.79 -2.73
CA VAL A 151 -2.31 -13.63 -2.51
C VAL A 151 -3.04 -14.91 -2.87
N LYS A 152 -3.91 -15.37 -1.98
CA LYS A 152 -4.75 -16.56 -2.18
C LYS A 152 -6.21 -16.23 -1.85
N SER A 153 -7.08 -16.34 -2.84
CA SER A 153 -8.52 -16.09 -2.70
C SER A 153 -9.35 -17.36 -2.49
N GLY A 154 -8.75 -18.55 -2.62
CA GLY A 154 -9.43 -19.84 -2.48
C GLY A 154 -8.84 -20.68 -1.35
N HIS A 155 -9.01 -22.01 -1.46
CA HIS A 155 -8.50 -22.95 -0.48
C HIS A 155 -6.99 -22.81 -0.27
N VAL A 156 -6.56 -22.78 0.98
CA VAL A 156 -5.17 -22.61 1.38
C VAL A 156 -4.65 -23.83 2.14
N ASN A 157 -3.35 -24.09 2.00
CA ASN A 157 -2.67 -25.20 2.67
C ASN A 157 -1.22 -24.84 3.02
N VAL A 158 -0.60 -25.71 3.82
CA VAL A 158 0.77 -25.51 4.31
C VAL A 158 1.83 -25.50 3.20
N ALA A 159 1.62 -26.23 2.10
CA ALA A 159 2.59 -26.24 0.98
C ALA A 159 2.75 -24.85 0.36
N GLN A 160 1.67 -24.08 0.27
CA GLN A 160 1.72 -22.71 -0.26
C GLN A 160 2.53 -21.75 0.64
N VAL A 161 2.56 -21.98 1.95
CA VAL A 161 3.42 -21.22 2.87
C VAL A 161 4.89 -21.57 2.66
N ARG A 162 5.21 -22.87 2.47
CA ARG A 162 6.57 -23.34 2.10
C ARG A 162 7.03 -22.76 0.76
N ASP A 163 6.13 -22.76 -0.22
CA ASP A 163 6.41 -22.18 -1.54
C ASP A 163 6.79 -20.69 -1.40
N LEU A 164 6.03 -19.92 -0.60
CA LEU A 164 6.38 -18.52 -0.33
C LEU A 164 7.74 -18.39 0.36
N ALA A 165 8.04 -19.19 1.37
CA ALA A 165 9.32 -19.18 2.07
C ALA A 165 10.50 -19.47 1.13
N HIS A 166 10.31 -20.43 0.22
CA HIS A 166 11.29 -20.73 -0.83
C HIS A 166 11.47 -19.53 -1.78
N VAL A 167 10.38 -18.87 -2.22
CA VAL A 167 10.44 -17.68 -3.07
C VAL A 167 11.15 -16.53 -2.36
N VAL A 168 10.86 -16.28 -1.09
CA VAL A 168 11.54 -15.26 -0.27
C VAL A 168 13.06 -15.49 -0.25
N THR A 169 13.48 -16.73 -0.09
CA THR A 169 14.90 -17.11 -0.09
C THR A 169 15.53 -16.93 -1.46
N ARG A 170 14.89 -17.43 -2.53
CA ARG A 170 15.34 -17.32 -3.91
C ARG A 170 15.53 -15.86 -4.35
N GLU A 171 14.60 -15.00 -4.01
CA GLU A 171 14.60 -13.58 -4.37
C GLU A 171 15.44 -12.71 -3.42
N LYS A 172 16.05 -13.32 -2.40
CA LYS A 172 16.80 -12.61 -1.34
C LYS A 172 15.96 -11.50 -0.69
N ALA A 173 14.66 -11.78 -0.50
CA ALA A 173 13.77 -10.87 0.18
C ALA A 173 13.92 -11.00 1.71
N ALA A 174 13.65 -9.91 2.41
CA ALA A 174 13.75 -9.88 3.87
C ALA A 174 12.54 -10.56 4.53
N ILE A 175 11.35 -10.35 3.98
CA ILE A 175 10.08 -10.77 4.55
C ILE A 175 9.17 -11.27 3.43
N GLY A 176 8.35 -12.29 3.74
CA GLY A 176 7.25 -12.77 2.92
C GLY A 176 5.92 -12.55 3.61
N VAL A 177 4.92 -12.12 2.86
CA VAL A 177 3.55 -11.92 3.33
C VAL A 177 2.61 -12.82 2.54
N PHE A 178 1.89 -13.67 3.26
CA PHE A 178 0.87 -14.54 2.72
C PHE A 178 -0.50 -13.94 3.02
N LEU A 179 -1.16 -13.39 2.01
CA LEU A 179 -2.51 -12.83 2.11
C LEU A 179 -3.53 -13.90 1.74
N THR A 180 -4.51 -14.13 2.61
CA THR A 180 -5.54 -15.13 2.36
C THR A 180 -6.94 -14.61 2.68
N LEU A 181 -7.91 -15.00 1.85
CA LEU A 181 -9.32 -14.78 2.11
C LEU A 181 -9.82 -15.72 3.22
N GLU A 182 -9.39 -16.98 3.17
CA GLU A 182 -9.77 -17.99 4.14
C GLU A 182 -8.81 -18.00 5.35
N PRO A 183 -9.30 -18.35 6.55
CA PRO A 183 -8.48 -18.46 7.76
C PRO A 183 -7.34 -19.47 7.57
N PRO A 184 -6.12 -19.18 8.04
CA PRO A 184 -5.02 -20.11 7.96
C PRO A 184 -5.24 -21.31 8.90
N THR A 185 -4.80 -22.49 8.46
CA THR A 185 -4.82 -23.69 9.30
C THR A 185 -3.69 -23.66 10.33
N LYS A 186 -3.82 -24.41 11.43
CA LYS A 186 -2.77 -24.52 12.45
C LYS A 186 -1.40 -24.94 11.86
N PRO A 187 -1.30 -25.93 10.94
CA PRO A 187 -0.03 -26.24 10.29
C PRO A 187 0.58 -25.08 9.50
N MET A 188 -0.24 -24.23 8.86
CA MET A 188 0.27 -23.06 8.13
C MET A 188 0.91 -22.04 9.09
N VAL A 189 0.24 -21.78 10.22
CA VAL A 189 0.77 -20.85 11.24
C VAL A 189 2.08 -21.38 11.82
N GLN A 190 2.14 -22.69 12.13
CA GLN A 190 3.36 -23.33 12.64
C GLN A 190 4.50 -23.26 11.62
N GLU A 191 4.21 -23.50 10.35
CA GLU A 191 5.21 -23.40 9.27
C GLU A 191 5.77 -21.99 9.15
N ALA A 192 4.90 -20.97 9.19
CA ALA A 192 5.33 -19.57 9.14
C ALA A 192 6.24 -19.20 10.33
N LEU A 193 5.96 -19.72 11.53
CA LEU A 193 6.79 -19.51 12.72
C LEU A 193 8.15 -20.23 12.62
N ASN A 194 8.21 -21.38 11.96
CA ASN A 194 9.46 -22.13 11.77
C ASN A 194 10.46 -21.41 10.86
N GLU A 195 10.01 -20.48 10.00
CA GLU A 195 10.86 -19.69 9.11
C GLU A 195 11.68 -18.60 9.82
N GLN A 196 11.57 -18.55 11.15
CA GLN A 196 12.35 -17.64 11.98
C GLN A 196 12.01 -16.15 11.76
N PHE A 197 13.01 -15.29 11.97
CA PHE A 197 12.82 -13.85 12.00
C PHE A 197 13.82 -13.15 11.10
N TYR A 198 13.40 -12.02 10.56
CA TYR A 198 14.27 -11.00 10.02
C TYR A 198 14.70 -10.08 11.18
N PHE A 199 15.99 -9.96 11.42
CA PHE A 199 16.53 -9.05 12.43
C PHE A 199 16.87 -7.71 11.78
N SER A 200 16.30 -6.63 12.29
CA SER A 200 16.65 -5.27 11.90
C SER A 200 17.68 -4.70 12.89
N GLU A 201 18.89 -4.48 12.42
CA GLU A 201 19.97 -3.91 13.24
C GLU A 201 19.65 -2.49 13.68
N HIS A 202 19.03 -1.69 12.81
CA HIS A 202 18.70 -0.30 13.11
C HIS A 202 17.68 -0.16 14.25
N TRP A 203 16.65 -1.01 14.25
CA TRP A 203 15.60 -1.00 15.26
C TRP A 203 15.87 -1.96 16.42
N ASN A 204 16.94 -2.76 16.34
CA ASN A 204 17.29 -3.83 17.30
C ASN A 204 16.08 -4.72 17.63
N LYS A 205 15.36 -5.14 16.59
CA LYS A 205 14.08 -5.85 16.72
C LYS A 205 13.95 -6.97 15.69
N ASN A 206 13.33 -8.07 16.13
CA ASN A 206 12.97 -9.20 15.27
C ASN A 206 11.59 -9.01 14.65
N TYR A 207 11.47 -9.32 13.36
CA TYR A 207 10.23 -9.30 12.58
C TYR A 207 10.00 -10.69 12.02
N PRO A 208 8.78 -11.28 12.09
CA PRO A 208 8.54 -12.59 11.50
C PRO A 208 8.90 -12.59 10.01
N LYS A 209 9.72 -13.57 9.59
CA LYS A 209 10.16 -13.64 8.20
C LYS A 209 9.02 -14.01 7.26
N ILE A 210 8.10 -14.87 7.71
CA ILE A 210 6.85 -15.16 7.01
C ILE A 210 5.67 -14.69 7.87
N GLN A 211 4.80 -13.88 7.28
CA GLN A 211 3.63 -13.33 7.96
C GLN A 211 2.36 -13.74 7.21
N ILE A 212 1.39 -14.27 7.93
CA ILE A 212 0.08 -14.61 7.37
C ILE A 212 -0.92 -13.55 7.84
N LEU A 213 -1.63 -12.94 6.89
CA LEU A 213 -2.68 -11.97 7.14
C LEU A 213 -3.94 -12.40 6.39
N THR A 214 -5.07 -12.38 7.06
CA THR A 214 -6.36 -12.57 6.41
C THR A 214 -6.93 -11.26 5.91
N VAL A 215 -7.87 -11.33 4.96
CA VAL A 215 -8.65 -10.17 4.54
C VAL A 215 -9.33 -9.52 5.75
N GLU A 216 -9.90 -10.32 6.64
CA GLU A 216 -10.54 -9.84 7.86
C GLU A 216 -9.57 -9.07 8.76
N ASP A 217 -8.34 -9.58 8.95
CA ASP A 217 -7.28 -8.89 9.68
C ASP A 217 -7.03 -7.48 9.11
N ILE A 218 -6.93 -7.38 7.77
CA ILE A 218 -6.63 -6.13 7.07
C ILE A 218 -7.81 -5.15 7.19
N LEU A 219 -9.03 -5.61 6.99
CA LEU A 219 -10.24 -4.80 7.14
C LEU A 219 -10.41 -4.31 8.59
N ASN A 220 -9.95 -5.09 9.58
CA ASN A 220 -9.90 -4.69 10.99
C ASN A 220 -8.70 -3.79 11.33
N GLY A 221 -7.90 -3.40 10.34
CA GLY A 221 -6.79 -2.44 10.49
C GLY A 221 -5.46 -3.06 10.89
N LYS A 222 -5.32 -4.39 10.83
CA LYS A 222 -4.01 -5.05 11.01
C LYS A 222 -3.12 -4.77 9.80
N THR A 223 -1.89 -4.43 10.05
CA THR A 223 -0.88 -4.11 9.03
C THR A 223 0.24 -5.14 9.02
N VAL A 224 1.02 -5.15 7.95
CA VAL A 224 2.25 -5.93 7.87
C VAL A 224 3.25 -5.40 8.90
N ASN A 225 3.84 -6.30 9.68
CA ASN A 225 4.84 -5.94 10.70
C ASN A 225 6.22 -5.76 10.03
N LEU A 226 6.59 -4.51 9.75
CA LEU A 226 7.82 -4.14 9.07
C LEU A 226 8.65 -3.15 9.90
N PRO A 227 9.99 -3.16 9.76
CA PRO A 227 10.82 -2.11 10.32
C PRO A 227 10.69 -0.81 9.53
N GLY A 228 10.60 0.33 10.22
CA GLY A 228 10.67 1.65 9.61
C GLY A 228 9.50 2.04 8.71
N ASN A 229 9.74 3.03 7.86
CA ASN A 229 8.75 3.53 6.92
C ASN A 229 8.70 2.67 5.64
N ILE A 230 7.49 2.32 5.22
CA ILE A 230 7.26 1.64 3.95
C ILE A 230 7.48 2.63 2.81
N GLN A 231 8.44 2.34 1.92
CA GLN A 231 8.71 3.14 0.72
C GLN A 231 8.45 2.29 -0.53
N THR A 232 7.21 1.87 -0.72
CA THR A 232 6.83 1.00 -1.86
C THR A 232 6.86 1.73 -3.19
N PHE A 233 6.62 3.04 -3.16
CA PHE A 233 6.60 3.88 -4.36
C PHE A 233 7.77 4.86 -4.33
N LYS A 234 8.56 4.83 -5.41
CA LYS A 234 9.65 5.79 -5.60
C LYS A 234 9.03 7.18 -5.78
N LYS A 235 9.26 8.09 -4.85
CA LYS A 235 8.89 9.51 -5.05
C LYS A 235 9.73 10.05 -6.19
N ALA A 236 9.10 10.66 -7.18
CA ALA A 236 9.81 11.45 -8.17
C ALA A 236 10.57 12.56 -7.43
N GLY A 237 11.84 12.75 -7.76
CA GLY A 237 12.61 13.87 -7.22
C GLY A 237 11.87 15.17 -7.46
N LYS A 238 11.81 16.04 -6.46
CA LYS A 238 11.26 17.38 -6.60
C LYS A 238 12.24 18.13 -7.53
N ILE A 239 11.84 18.37 -8.77
CA ILE A 239 12.56 19.31 -9.61
C ILE A 239 12.17 20.68 -9.06
N GLU A 240 13.07 21.34 -8.35
CA GLU A 240 12.96 22.76 -8.10
C GLU A 240 13.07 23.41 -9.48
N SER A 241 11.95 23.88 -10.02
CA SER A 241 11.98 24.72 -11.19
C SER A 241 12.73 25.98 -10.78
N GLU A 242 13.96 26.15 -11.26
CA GLU A 242 14.53 27.47 -11.37
C GLU A 242 13.48 28.31 -12.09
N THR A 243 13.07 29.40 -11.47
CA THR A 243 12.19 30.38 -12.05
C THR A 243 12.83 30.88 -13.33
N SER A 244 12.55 30.19 -14.44
CA SER A 244 12.84 30.76 -15.74
C SER A 244 11.89 31.93 -15.92
N ASP A 245 12.44 33.13 -15.97
CA ASP A 245 11.76 34.34 -16.41
C ASP A 245 11.02 34.03 -17.71
N GLN A 246 9.72 33.88 -17.64
CA GLN A 246 8.89 33.86 -18.82
C GLN A 246 8.88 35.28 -19.35
N HIS A 247 9.68 35.52 -20.35
CA HIS A 247 9.54 36.70 -21.19
C HIS A 247 8.13 36.74 -21.74
N LEU A 248 7.35 37.67 -21.25
CA LEU A 248 6.06 38.05 -21.83
C LEU A 248 6.35 38.48 -23.30
N LEU A 249 5.92 37.63 -24.22
CA LEU A 249 5.84 38.04 -25.62
C LEU A 249 4.74 39.10 -25.72
N SER A 250 5.13 40.38 -25.88
CA SER A 250 4.25 41.44 -26.29
C SER A 250 3.94 41.23 -27.76
N PHE A 251 2.71 41.02 -28.09
CA PHE A 251 2.21 41.09 -29.47
C PHE A 251 1.80 42.55 -29.71
N ASP A 252 2.56 43.26 -30.57
CA ASP A 252 2.16 44.52 -31.19
C ASP A 252 1.20 44.21 -32.36
#